data_497839a41c4a473e98fa78b4311eef28
#
_entry.id   497839a41c4a473e98fa78b4311eef28
#
_cell.length_a   1.000
_cell.length_b   1.000
_cell.length_c   1.000
_cell.angle_alpha   90.00
_cell.angle_beta   90.00
_cell.angle_gamma   90.00
#
_symmetry.space_group_name_H-M   'P 1'
#
loop_
_entity.id
_entity.type
_entity.pdbx_description
1 polymer ?
#
loop_
_entity_poly.entity_id
_entity_poly.type
_entity_poly.pdbx_seq_one_letter_code
_entity_poly.pdbx_strand_id
1 'polypeptide(L)'
;YLNNSEMGVMVTGSHNPSNHNGFKIVKNNRPFFGKNLIDLAEKGIDYELSQGLGSSHLYKVKEKYTQKLISYLTKKRKLNICWDSGNGAAGEVMSHISKKVLGKHILLFDDIDGNFPNHHPDPSDPKNLQDIIECVKENSLDIGIAFDGDGDRIGVVDDKGRVVPGDIL
;
A
#
# COMPACT_ATOMS: atom_id res chain seq x y z
N TYR A 1 3.04 -6.59 14.24
CA TYR A 1 3.86 -5.54 14.82
C TYR A 1 3.10 -4.73 15.88
N LEU A 2 1.90 -4.23 15.56
CA LEU A 2 1.09 -3.46 16.52
C LEU A 2 0.45 -4.31 17.62
N ASN A 3 0.27 -5.61 17.40
CA ASN A 3 -0.49 -6.50 18.27
C ASN A 3 0.35 -7.62 18.88
N ASN A 4 1.67 -7.60 18.68
CA ASN A 4 2.57 -8.66 19.16
C ASN A 4 2.18 -10.07 18.67
N SER A 5 1.62 -10.15 17.45
CA SER A 5 1.17 -11.41 16.86
C SER A 5 2.37 -12.25 16.42
N GLU A 6 2.31 -13.57 16.63
CA GLU A 6 3.35 -14.50 16.19
C GLU A 6 3.36 -14.64 14.65
N MET A 7 2.20 -14.51 14.02
CA MET A 7 2.05 -14.61 12.57
C MET A 7 1.11 -13.54 12.04
N GLY A 8 1.41 -13.05 10.85
CA GLY A 8 0.56 -12.19 10.05
C GLY A 8 0.41 -12.74 8.65
N VAL A 9 -0.80 -12.68 8.11
CA VAL A 9 -1.09 -13.06 6.72
C VAL A 9 -1.80 -11.88 6.06
N MET A 10 -1.23 -11.36 4.99
CA MET A 10 -1.88 -10.38 4.13
C MET A 10 -2.39 -11.08 2.86
N VAL A 11 -3.67 -10.92 2.58
CA VAL A 11 -4.27 -11.39 1.33
C VAL A 11 -4.15 -10.26 0.31
N THR A 12 -3.35 -10.48 -0.74
CA THR A 12 -3.09 -9.46 -1.77
C THR A 12 -2.61 -10.08 -3.07
N GLY A 13 -3.09 -9.53 -4.19
CA GLY A 13 -2.52 -9.74 -5.52
C GLY A 13 -1.47 -8.70 -5.89
N SER A 14 -1.18 -7.70 -5.00
CA SER A 14 -0.32 -6.55 -5.30
C SER A 14 -0.79 -5.83 -6.57
N HIS A 15 0.04 -5.79 -7.60
CA HIS A 15 -0.22 -5.21 -8.92
C HIS A 15 -0.63 -6.24 -9.98
N ASN A 16 -0.97 -7.45 -9.58
CA ASN A 16 -1.47 -8.45 -10.51
C ASN A 16 -2.89 -8.11 -11.00
N PRO A 17 -3.33 -8.70 -12.14
CA PRO A 17 -4.72 -8.55 -12.59
C PRO A 17 -5.74 -8.89 -11.51
N SER A 18 -6.91 -8.25 -11.54
CA SER A 18 -7.97 -8.34 -10.52
C SER A 18 -8.45 -9.77 -10.20
N ASN A 19 -8.25 -10.71 -11.12
CA ASN A 19 -8.60 -12.14 -10.95
C ASN A 19 -7.51 -12.97 -10.27
N HIS A 20 -6.41 -12.33 -9.83
CA HIS A 20 -5.33 -13.00 -9.08
C HIS A 20 -5.44 -12.70 -7.58
N ASN A 21 -5.11 -13.69 -6.78
CA ASN A 21 -4.94 -13.56 -5.34
C ASN A 21 -3.57 -14.08 -4.92
N GLY A 22 -3.11 -13.63 -3.76
CA GLY A 22 -1.86 -14.07 -3.18
C GLY A 22 -1.86 -13.91 -1.66
N PHE A 23 -0.84 -14.46 -1.03
CA PHE A 23 -0.64 -14.37 0.41
C PHE A 23 0.79 -13.96 0.71
N LYS A 24 0.96 -12.84 1.41
CA LYS A 24 2.25 -12.45 2.00
C LYS A 24 2.22 -12.86 3.48
N ILE A 25 3.15 -13.69 3.90
CA ILE A 25 3.17 -14.26 5.26
C ILE A 25 4.40 -13.75 6.02
N VAL A 26 4.18 -13.33 7.26
CA VAL A 26 5.22 -12.93 8.20
C VAL A 26 5.08 -13.79 9.46
N LYS A 27 6.18 -14.42 9.90
CA LYS A 27 6.25 -15.19 11.15
C LYS A 27 7.37 -14.65 12.02
N ASN A 28 7.07 -14.34 13.28
CA ASN A 28 8.04 -13.78 14.23
C ASN A 28 8.81 -12.57 13.66
N ASN A 29 8.08 -11.63 13.02
CA ASN A 29 8.62 -10.43 12.36
C ASN A 29 9.60 -10.71 11.20
N ARG A 30 9.58 -11.90 10.61
CA ARG A 30 10.38 -12.26 9.43
C ARG A 30 9.48 -12.72 8.29
N PRO A 31 9.80 -12.37 7.03
CA PRO A 31 9.09 -12.91 5.88
C PRO A 31 9.15 -14.44 5.85
N PHE A 32 8.01 -15.06 5.58
CA PHE A 32 7.87 -16.52 5.50
C PHE A 32 7.48 -16.90 4.08
N PHE A 33 8.45 -17.38 3.28
CA PHE A 33 8.30 -17.60 1.85
C PHE A 33 9.23 -18.71 1.32
N GLY A 34 9.12 -19.04 0.04
CA GLY A 34 10.00 -19.97 -0.67
C GLY A 34 10.02 -21.35 -0.01
N LYS A 35 11.21 -21.84 0.35
CA LYS A 35 11.38 -23.17 0.97
C LYS A 35 10.54 -23.37 2.22
N ASN A 36 10.34 -22.33 3.03
CA ASN A 36 9.51 -22.43 4.24
C ASN A 36 8.06 -22.79 3.92
N LEU A 37 7.50 -22.23 2.83
CA LEU A 37 6.14 -22.56 2.39
C LEU A 37 6.07 -23.96 1.79
N ILE A 38 7.08 -24.37 1.03
CA ILE A 38 7.17 -25.72 0.47
C ILE A 38 7.24 -26.76 1.60
N ASP A 39 8.16 -26.57 2.55
CA ASP A 39 8.31 -27.46 3.71
C ASP A 39 7.02 -27.53 4.56
N LEU A 40 6.29 -26.41 4.68
CA LEU A 40 5.02 -26.36 5.37
C LEU A 40 3.93 -27.17 4.62
N ALA A 41 3.86 -27.02 3.29
CA ALA A 41 2.88 -27.74 2.47
C ALA A 41 3.15 -29.26 2.49
N GLU A 42 4.40 -29.66 2.34
CA GLU A 42 4.81 -31.08 2.40
C GLU A 42 4.50 -31.72 3.75
N LYS A 43 4.80 -31.03 4.84
CA LYS A 43 4.52 -31.50 6.20
C LYS A 43 3.03 -31.42 6.55
N GLY A 44 2.31 -30.42 6.02
CA GLY A 44 0.89 -30.17 6.34
C GLY A 44 -0.05 -31.25 5.86
N ILE A 45 0.37 -32.08 4.88
CA ILE A 45 -0.42 -33.20 4.36
C ILE A 45 -0.61 -34.30 5.44
N ASP A 46 0.37 -34.47 6.31
CA ASP A 46 0.40 -35.54 7.32
C ASP A 46 0.05 -35.06 8.76
N TYR A 47 -0.27 -33.75 8.92
CA TYR A 47 -0.60 -33.19 10.24
C TYR A 47 -2.06 -33.43 10.62
N GLU A 48 -2.28 -34.08 11.75
CA GLU A 48 -3.59 -34.02 12.42
C GLU A 48 -3.84 -32.56 12.86
N LEU A 49 -4.93 -31.98 12.38
CA LEU A 49 -5.36 -30.66 12.82
C LEU A 49 -5.67 -30.70 14.32
N SER A 50 -5.14 -29.74 15.07
CA SER A 50 -5.43 -29.64 16.50
C SER A 50 -6.94 -29.52 16.70
N GLN A 51 -7.48 -30.37 17.57
CA GLN A 51 -8.87 -30.28 17.97
C GLN A 51 -9.02 -29.12 18.95
N GLY A 52 -9.73 -28.08 18.52
CA GLY A 52 -9.98 -26.91 19.35
C GLY A 52 -10.87 -25.90 18.64
N LEU A 53 -11.63 -25.15 19.42
CA LEU A 53 -12.42 -24.03 18.92
C LEU A 53 -11.57 -22.77 19.02
N GLY A 54 -11.10 -22.26 17.87
CA GLY A 54 -10.50 -20.95 17.78
C GLY A 54 -11.56 -19.84 17.87
N SER A 55 -11.13 -18.62 18.10
CA SER A 55 -11.98 -17.44 18.02
C SER A 55 -11.38 -16.42 17.03
N SER A 56 -12.25 -15.64 16.39
CA SER A 56 -11.84 -14.54 15.53
C SER A 56 -12.41 -13.23 16.04
N HIS A 57 -11.61 -12.17 15.96
CA HIS A 57 -12.01 -10.83 16.39
C HIS A 57 -11.62 -9.81 15.32
N LEU A 58 -12.57 -8.93 14.98
CA LEU A 58 -12.29 -7.80 14.11
C LEU A 58 -11.51 -6.73 14.89
N TYR A 59 -10.35 -6.34 14.36
CA TYR A 59 -9.50 -5.32 14.97
C TYR A 59 -9.27 -4.16 14.01
N LYS A 60 -9.74 -2.96 14.36
CA LYS A 60 -9.58 -1.76 13.55
C LYS A 60 -8.22 -1.13 13.81
N VAL A 61 -7.28 -1.22 12.85
CA VAL A 61 -5.91 -0.71 12.99
C VAL A 61 -5.66 0.61 12.27
N LYS A 62 -6.54 1.03 11.36
CA LYS A 62 -6.33 2.15 10.43
C LYS A 62 -5.85 3.43 11.13
N GLU A 63 -6.54 3.84 12.18
CA GLU A 63 -6.18 5.07 12.89
C GLU A 63 -4.80 4.99 13.56
N LYS A 64 -4.53 3.89 14.27
CA LYS A 64 -3.21 3.66 14.89
C LYS A 64 -2.11 3.60 13.85
N TYR A 65 -2.35 2.96 12.70
CA TYR A 65 -1.42 2.89 11.60
C TYR A 65 -1.13 4.27 11.01
N THR A 66 -2.17 5.04 10.71
CA THR A 66 -2.05 6.41 10.21
C THR A 66 -1.29 7.32 11.18
N GLN A 67 -1.60 7.25 12.48
CA GLN A 67 -0.88 8.01 13.50
C GLN A 67 0.60 7.61 13.55
N LYS A 68 0.91 6.32 13.42
CA LYS A 68 2.28 5.84 13.37
C LYS A 68 3.05 6.38 12.16
N LEU A 69 2.43 6.37 10.96
CA LEU A 69 3.03 6.96 9.76
C LEU A 69 3.32 8.46 9.95
N ILE A 70 2.35 9.21 10.45
CA ILE A 70 2.50 10.65 10.71
C ILE A 70 3.60 10.93 11.75
N SER A 71 3.79 10.05 12.73
CA SER A 71 4.84 10.20 13.75
C SER A 71 6.26 10.18 13.19
N TYR A 72 6.46 9.66 11.98
CA TYR A 72 7.76 9.68 11.29
C TYR A 72 8.04 11.02 10.58
N LEU A 73 7.05 11.89 10.45
CA LEU A 73 7.24 13.22 9.87
C LEU A 73 8.00 14.11 10.86
N THR A 74 9.31 14.17 10.71
CA THR A 74 10.21 14.94 11.59
C THR A 74 10.15 16.45 11.34
N LYS A 75 9.73 16.87 10.13
CA LYS A 75 9.65 18.29 9.74
C LYS A 75 8.21 18.62 9.33
N LYS A 76 7.64 19.64 9.94
CA LYS A 76 6.33 20.20 9.54
C LYS A 76 6.52 21.15 8.35
N ARG A 77 6.82 20.61 7.18
CA ARG A 77 6.88 21.40 5.94
C ARG A 77 5.49 21.37 5.28
N LYS A 78 5.04 22.51 4.81
CA LYS A 78 3.85 22.59 3.96
C LYS A 78 4.24 22.09 2.57
N LEU A 79 3.60 21.03 2.09
CA LEU A 79 3.76 20.48 0.75
C LEU A 79 2.39 20.31 0.11
N ASN A 80 2.28 20.75 -1.13
CA ASN A 80 1.10 20.53 -1.96
C ASN A 80 1.32 19.22 -2.74
N ILE A 81 0.50 18.23 -2.51
CA ILE A 81 0.76 16.86 -2.95
C ILE A 81 -0.42 16.32 -3.73
N CYS A 82 -0.16 15.69 -4.88
CA CYS A 82 -1.08 14.77 -5.52
C CYS A 82 -0.79 13.34 -5.04
N TRP A 83 -1.82 12.64 -4.61
CA TRP A 83 -1.75 11.23 -4.19
C TRP A 83 -2.55 10.40 -5.18
N ASP A 84 -1.97 9.36 -5.72
CA ASP A 84 -2.64 8.43 -6.61
C ASP A 84 -2.60 7.03 -6.02
N SER A 85 -3.75 6.52 -5.65
CA SER A 85 -3.88 5.17 -5.08
C SER A 85 -4.25 4.12 -6.11
N GLY A 86 -4.53 4.51 -7.37
CA GLY A 86 -4.93 3.61 -8.43
C GLY A 86 -6.08 2.66 -8.05
N ASN A 87 -7.04 3.13 -7.23
CA ASN A 87 -8.10 2.32 -6.62
C ASN A 87 -7.60 1.18 -5.70
N GLY A 88 -6.32 1.23 -5.30
CA GLY A 88 -5.71 0.24 -4.41
C GLY A 88 -5.95 0.50 -2.92
N ALA A 89 -5.38 -0.38 -2.10
CA ALA A 89 -5.58 -0.38 -0.63
C ALA A 89 -5.03 0.88 0.08
N ALA A 90 -4.12 1.64 -0.56
CA ALA A 90 -3.55 2.86 -0.01
C ALA A 90 -4.57 4.02 0.09
N GLY A 91 -5.66 4.02 -0.69
CA GLY A 91 -6.61 5.14 -0.81
C GLY A 91 -7.14 5.64 0.52
N GLU A 92 -7.68 4.75 1.34
CA GLU A 92 -8.21 5.13 2.65
C GLU A 92 -7.14 5.70 3.60
N VAL A 93 -5.92 5.17 3.57
CA VAL A 93 -4.81 5.64 4.41
C VAL A 93 -4.38 7.03 3.95
N MET A 94 -4.26 7.26 2.64
CA MET A 94 -3.90 8.55 2.06
C MET A 94 -4.97 9.60 2.36
N SER A 95 -6.25 9.26 2.28
CA SER A 95 -7.36 10.13 2.67
C SER A 95 -7.28 10.56 4.15
N HIS A 96 -6.80 9.69 5.04
CA HIS A 96 -6.57 10.05 6.44
C HIS A 96 -5.32 10.90 6.66
N ILE A 97 -4.22 10.59 5.98
CA ILE A 97 -2.95 11.34 6.09
C ILE A 97 -3.14 12.74 5.54
N SER A 98 -3.75 12.91 4.37
CA SER A 98 -3.95 14.19 3.70
C SER A 98 -4.68 15.23 4.58
N LYS A 99 -5.57 14.79 5.46
CA LYS A 99 -6.29 15.66 6.41
C LYS A 99 -5.44 16.11 7.61
N LYS A 100 -4.28 15.50 7.83
CA LYS A 100 -3.42 15.72 9.01
C LYS A 100 -2.06 16.32 8.66
N VAL A 101 -1.68 16.30 7.40
CA VAL A 101 -0.44 16.89 6.88
C VAL A 101 -0.72 18.27 6.32
N LEU A 102 0.22 19.22 6.52
CA LEU A 102 0.05 20.59 6.07
C LEU A 102 0.25 20.72 4.55
N GLY A 103 -0.67 21.38 3.87
CA GLY A 103 -0.60 21.66 2.44
C GLY A 103 -1.93 21.49 1.73
N LYS A 104 -1.92 21.69 0.41
CA LYS A 104 -3.01 21.32 -0.49
C LYS A 104 -2.80 19.85 -0.90
N HIS A 105 -3.81 19.01 -0.71
CA HIS A 105 -3.75 17.62 -1.11
C HIS A 105 -4.87 17.32 -2.09
N ILE A 106 -4.52 16.70 -3.21
CA ILE A 106 -5.45 16.16 -4.20
C ILE A 106 -5.31 14.66 -4.17
N LEU A 107 -6.43 13.96 -4.11
CA LEU A 107 -6.50 12.50 -4.10
C LEU A 107 -7.07 12.04 -5.44
N LEU A 108 -6.36 11.17 -6.12
CA LEU A 108 -6.80 10.48 -7.32
C LEU A 108 -7.11 9.04 -6.96
N PHE A 109 -8.26 8.57 -7.42
CA PHE A 109 -8.67 7.16 -7.37
C PHE A 109 -8.55 6.52 -5.97
N ASP A 110 -8.97 7.26 -4.94
CA ASP A 110 -8.83 6.87 -3.53
C ASP A 110 -9.93 5.91 -3.04
N ASP A 111 -10.98 5.71 -3.82
CA ASP A 111 -11.97 4.66 -3.58
C ASP A 111 -11.38 3.29 -3.93
N ILE A 112 -11.45 2.33 -2.99
CA ILE A 112 -10.90 0.99 -3.19
C ILE A 112 -11.81 0.19 -4.12
N ASP A 113 -11.29 -0.18 -5.29
CA ASP A 113 -11.98 -1.03 -6.27
C ASP A 113 -11.00 -2.02 -6.91
N GLY A 114 -11.14 -3.30 -6.60
CA GLY A 114 -10.28 -4.36 -7.14
C GLY A 114 -10.38 -4.60 -8.65
N ASN A 115 -11.29 -3.91 -9.35
CA ASN A 115 -11.35 -3.92 -10.82
C ASN A 115 -10.41 -2.88 -11.45
N PHE A 116 -9.87 -1.93 -10.66
CA PHE A 116 -8.95 -0.90 -11.11
C PHE A 116 -9.47 -0.12 -12.35
N PRO A 117 -10.63 0.57 -12.25
CA PRO A 117 -11.33 1.11 -13.41
C PRO A 117 -10.63 2.27 -14.10
N ASN A 118 -9.67 2.93 -13.44
CA ASN A 118 -8.99 4.11 -13.98
C ASN A 118 -7.70 3.73 -14.70
N HIS A 119 -6.75 3.15 -14.00
CA HIS A 119 -5.51 2.62 -14.56
C HIS A 119 -5.01 1.42 -13.74
N HIS A 120 -4.10 0.65 -14.32
CA HIS A 120 -3.47 -0.46 -13.59
C HIS A 120 -2.59 0.09 -12.45
N PRO A 121 -2.73 -0.42 -11.19
CA PRO A 121 -2.02 0.13 -10.03
C PRO A 121 -0.57 -0.37 -9.97
N ASP A 122 0.22 -0.01 -10.97
CA ASP A 122 1.65 -0.29 -11.05
C ASP A 122 2.41 1.00 -11.38
N PRO A 123 3.01 1.67 -10.40
CA PRO A 123 3.73 2.92 -10.60
C PRO A 123 5.09 2.74 -11.29
N SER A 124 5.52 1.51 -11.56
CA SER A 124 6.74 1.25 -12.35
C SER A 124 6.54 1.41 -13.85
N ASP A 125 5.28 1.36 -14.34
CA ASP A 125 4.95 1.64 -15.73
C ASP A 125 4.60 3.14 -15.89
N PRO A 126 5.36 3.92 -16.67
CA PRO A 126 5.08 5.35 -16.90
C PRO A 126 3.70 5.65 -17.46
N LYS A 127 3.05 4.68 -18.10
CA LYS A 127 1.67 4.84 -18.61
C LYS A 127 0.66 5.06 -17.49
N ASN A 128 0.89 4.44 -16.34
CA ASN A 128 0.03 4.52 -15.17
C ASN A 128 0.24 5.81 -14.35
N LEU A 129 1.19 6.65 -14.74
CA LEU A 129 1.52 7.90 -14.06
C LEU A 129 1.00 9.15 -14.79
N GLN A 130 0.24 9.00 -15.89
CA GLN A 130 -0.19 10.15 -16.70
C GLN A 130 -1.13 11.09 -15.90
N ASP A 131 -2.12 10.52 -15.22
CA ASP A 131 -3.10 11.32 -14.46
C ASP A 131 -2.43 12.10 -13.32
N ILE A 132 -1.48 11.50 -12.60
CA ILE A 132 -0.77 12.19 -11.53
C ILE A 132 0.19 13.25 -12.08
N ILE A 133 0.82 13.04 -13.24
CA ILE A 133 1.66 14.02 -13.92
C ILE A 133 0.84 15.24 -14.33
N GLU A 134 -0.33 15.02 -14.92
CA GLU A 134 -1.26 16.09 -15.30
C GLU A 134 -1.75 16.85 -14.07
N CYS A 135 -2.19 16.14 -13.04
CA CYS A 135 -2.65 16.73 -11.78
C CYS A 135 -1.59 17.63 -11.13
N VAL A 136 -0.34 17.19 -11.07
CA VAL A 136 0.78 17.98 -10.50
C VAL A 136 0.99 19.27 -11.30
N LYS A 137 1.03 19.18 -12.63
CA LYS A 137 1.27 20.35 -13.51
C LYS A 137 0.11 21.35 -13.47
N GLU A 138 -1.12 20.89 -13.66
CA GLU A 138 -2.31 21.75 -13.73
C GLU A 138 -2.58 22.47 -12.41
N ASN A 139 -2.28 21.83 -11.30
CA ASN A 139 -2.51 22.38 -9.96
C ASN A 139 -1.28 23.03 -9.32
N SER A 140 -0.14 23.08 -10.04
CA SER A 140 1.14 23.61 -9.53
C SER A 140 1.50 23.01 -8.17
N LEU A 141 1.46 21.69 -8.07
CA LEU A 141 1.77 20.96 -6.84
C LEU A 141 3.28 20.75 -6.71
N ASP A 142 3.75 20.54 -5.50
CA ASP A 142 5.17 20.33 -5.21
C ASP A 142 5.64 18.93 -5.59
N ILE A 143 4.73 17.93 -5.53
CA ILE A 143 5.06 16.51 -5.74
C ILE A 143 3.80 15.68 -6.02
N GLY A 144 3.95 14.63 -6.80
CA GLY A 144 2.99 13.54 -6.95
C GLY A 144 3.54 12.25 -6.38
N ILE A 145 2.70 11.47 -5.67
CA ILE A 145 3.06 10.16 -5.08
C ILE A 145 2.01 9.14 -5.49
N ALA A 146 2.41 8.18 -6.31
CA ALA A 146 1.58 7.06 -6.75
C ALA A 146 1.94 5.77 -6.00
N PHE A 147 0.95 4.92 -5.76
CA PHE A 147 1.09 3.64 -5.06
C PHE A 147 0.70 2.47 -5.95
N ASP A 148 1.25 1.29 -5.67
CA ASP A 148 0.75 0.06 -6.26
C ASP A 148 -0.49 -0.48 -5.49
N GLY A 149 -1.07 -1.56 -5.99
CA GLY A 149 -2.36 -2.07 -5.52
C GLY A 149 -2.44 -2.36 -4.02
N ASP A 150 -1.37 -2.81 -3.39
CA ASP A 150 -1.31 -3.05 -1.94
C ASP A 150 -0.46 -2.02 -1.17
N GLY A 151 0.08 -1.00 -1.87
CA GLY A 151 0.74 0.16 -1.28
C GLY A 151 2.13 -0.11 -0.74
N ASP A 152 2.83 -1.16 -1.20
CA ASP A 152 4.20 -1.48 -0.78
C ASP A 152 5.27 -0.91 -1.74
N ARG A 153 4.85 -0.36 -2.90
CA ARG A 153 5.71 0.35 -3.86
C ARG A 153 5.19 1.75 -4.11
N ILE A 154 6.10 2.67 -4.43
CA ILE A 154 5.78 4.05 -4.78
C ILE A 154 6.41 4.47 -6.11
N GLY A 155 5.70 5.34 -6.83
CA GLY A 155 6.24 6.17 -7.90
C GLY A 155 6.16 7.63 -7.49
N VAL A 156 7.16 8.41 -7.85
CA VAL A 156 7.21 9.83 -7.49
C VAL A 156 7.34 10.70 -8.74
N VAL A 157 6.58 11.78 -8.75
CA VAL A 157 6.59 12.80 -9.81
C VAL A 157 6.97 14.14 -9.19
N ASP A 158 7.96 14.84 -9.75
CA ASP A 158 8.37 16.16 -9.26
C ASP A 158 7.41 17.29 -9.70
N ASP A 159 7.68 18.50 -9.23
CA ASP A 159 6.91 19.73 -9.53
C ASP A 159 6.83 20.08 -11.02
N LYS A 160 7.68 19.49 -11.86
CA LYS A 160 7.71 19.66 -13.32
C LYS A 160 7.02 18.52 -14.07
N GLY A 161 6.45 17.55 -13.35
CA GLY A 161 5.83 16.38 -13.94
C GLY A 161 6.83 15.34 -14.44
N ARG A 162 8.06 15.33 -13.93
CA ARG A 162 9.08 14.34 -14.28
C ARG A 162 9.03 13.19 -13.27
N VAL A 163 9.03 11.97 -13.78
CA VAL A 163 9.13 10.78 -12.94
C VAL A 163 10.52 10.73 -12.30
N VAL A 164 10.56 10.58 -10.98
CA VAL A 164 11.81 10.43 -10.22
C VAL A 164 12.18 8.94 -10.21
N PRO A 165 13.37 8.57 -10.71
CA PRO A 165 13.82 7.17 -10.66
C PRO A 165 13.92 6.65 -9.22
N GLY A 166 13.50 5.39 -8.99
CA GLY A 166 13.43 4.79 -7.65
C GLY A 166 14.78 4.67 -6.93
N ASP A 167 15.88 4.63 -7.67
CA ASP A 167 17.25 4.60 -7.15
C ASP A 167 17.76 6.00 -6.69
N ILE A 168 16.99 7.06 -6.95
CA ILE A 168 17.30 8.43 -6.51
C ILE A 168 16.46 8.82 -5.28
N LEU A 169 15.38 8.08 -5.01
CA LEU A 169 14.51 8.28 -3.84
C LEU A 169 15.19 7.76 -2.58
#